data_b60e9c33278175f61ee5db46f3866f39
#
_entry.id   b60e9c33278175f61ee5db46f3866f39
#
_cell.length_a   1.000
_cell.length_b   1.000
_cell.length_c   1.000
_cell.angle_alpha   90.00
_cell.angle_beta   90.00
_cell.angle_gamma   90.00
#
_symmetry.space_group_name_H-M   'P 1'
#
loop_
_entity.id
_entity.type
_entity.pdbx_description
1 polymer ?
#
loop_
_entity_poly.entity_id
_entity_poly.type
_entity_poly.pdbx_seq_one_letter_code
_entity_poly.pdbx_strand_id
1 'polypeptide(L)'
;MPKIEDTIEVQVPVQQAYNQWTQFEDFPKFMEGIEAVQQLDDTHVHWVADIRGETREWTTEITEQQPDEKVAWKTIDGEVKNDGLVTFEQVGEGQTRVNVQMDVEGESTAENVAGDLFGVVERQVHGDLERFKQLIENRDEATGAYRGKVQDGEPE
;
A
#
# COMPACT_ATOMS: atom_id res chain seq x y z
N MET A 1 -6.86 10.88 -15.05
CA MET A 1 -5.87 9.88 -14.67
C MET A 1 -6.57 8.65 -14.12
N PRO A 2 -6.10 7.44 -14.47
CA PRO A 2 -6.72 6.23 -13.95
C PRO A 2 -6.57 6.18 -12.43
N LYS A 3 -7.65 5.88 -11.75
CA LYS A 3 -7.65 5.77 -10.31
C LYS A 3 -8.14 4.39 -9.92
N ILE A 4 -7.38 3.74 -9.06
CA ILE A 4 -7.76 2.45 -8.49
C ILE A 4 -8.33 2.72 -7.11
N GLU A 5 -9.50 2.14 -6.84
CA GLU A 5 -10.10 2.20 -5.51
C GLU A 5 -10.61 0.82 -5.15
N ASP A 6 -10.23 0.33 -4.00
CA ASP A 6 -10.71 -0.96 -3.51
C ASP A 6 -10.84 -0.92 -2.00
N THR A 7 -11.76 -1.71 -1.49
CA THR A 7 -12.07 -1.74 -0.06
C THR A 7 -12.17 -3.19 0.40
N ILE A 8 -11.65 -3.47 1.59
CA ILE A 8 -11.81 -4.78 2.21
C ILE A 8 -12.12 -4.61 3.69
N GLU A 9 -12.92 -5.53 4.24
CA GLU A 9 -13.19 -5.59 5.67
C GLU A 9 -12.44 -6.76 6.27
N VAL A 10 -11.74 -6.50 7.37
CA VAL A 10 -10.93 -7.51 8.06
C VAL A 10 -11.46 -7.68 9.48
N GLN A 11 -11.43 -8.92 9.97
CA GLN A 11 -11.96 -9.28 11.28
C GLN A 11 -10.89 -9.12 12.36
N VAL A 12 -10.33 -7.92 12.46
CA VAL A 12 -9.33 -7.56 13.47
C VAL A 12 -9.58 -6.11 13.89
N PRO A 13 -9.12 -5.71 15.09
CA PRO A 13 -9.20 -4.31 15.52
C PRO A 13 -8.42 -3.38 14.60
N VAL A 14 -8.85 -2.12 14.51
CA VAL A 14 -8.21 -1.12 13.65
C VAL A 14 -6.72 -0.96 13.98
N GLN A 15 -6.35 -1.08 15.24
CA GLN A 15 -4.96 -0.98 15.66
C GLN A 15 -4.10 -2.08 15.02
N GLN A 16 -4.60 -3.30 14.99
CA GLN A 16 -3.86 -4.41 14.40
C GLN A 16 -3.74 -4.25 12.89
N ALA A 17 -4.82 -3.85 12.21
CA ALA A 17 -4.80 -3.62 10.78
C ALA A 17 -3.81 -2.51 10.41
N TYR A 18 -3.86 -1.40 11.13
CA TYR A 18 -2.95 -0.28 10.89
C TYR A 18 -1.50 -0.67 11.20
N ASN A 19 -1.26 -1.32 12.34
CA ASN A 19 0.10 -1.69 12.72
C ASN A 19 0.75 -2.60 11.69
N GLN A 20 0.02 -3.60 11.20
CA GLN A 20 0.57 -4.49 10.17
C GLN A 20 0.83 -3.75 8.86
N TRP A 21 -0.02 -2.81 8.49
CA TRP A 21 0.18 -2.02 7.27
C TRP A 21 1.46 -1.19 7.32
N THR A 22 1.90 -0.77 8.50
CA THR A 22 3.13 0.01 8.64
C THR A 22 4.40 -0.83 8.45
N GLN A 23 4.27 -2.14 8.41
CA GLN A 23 5.40 -3.06 8.22
C GLN A 23 5.61 -3.29 6.72
N PHE A 24 6.08 -2.25 6.01
CA PHE A 24 6.19 -2.25 4.56
C PHE A 24 7.07 -3.39 4.05
N GLU A 25 8.11 -3.76 4.78
CA GLU A 25 9.02 -4.82 4.35
C GLU A 25 8.38 -6.21 4.39
N ASP A 26 7.21 -6.34 5.01
CA ASP A 26 6.42 -7.56 4.99
C ASP A 26 5.49 -7.64 3.76
N PHE A 27 5.35 -6.58 3.00
CA PHE A 27 4.41 -6.52 1.87
C PHE A 27 4.63 -7.63 0.84
N PRO A 28 5.86 -8.05 0.51
CA PRO A 28 6.03 -9.16 -0.44
C PRO A 28 5.37 -10.46 0.00
N LYS A 29 5.07 -10.61 1.29
CA LYS A 29 4.43 -11.82 1.81
C LYS A 29 2.98 -11.95 1.37
N PHE A 30 2.30 -10.84 1.04
CA PHE A 30 0.91 -10.88 0.61
C PHE A 30 0.65 -10.11 -0.68
N MET A 31 1.56 -9.28 -1.13
CA MET A 31 1.43 -8.54 -2.39
C MET A 31 2.19 -9.27 -3.49
N GLU A 32 1.43 -10.06 -4.25
CA GLU A 32 1.97 -10.75 -5.41
C GLU A 32 2.42 -9.70 -6.44
N GLY A 33 3.59 -9.84 -6.99
CA GLY A 33 4.14 -8.85 -7.89
C GLY A 33 5.09 -7.87 -7.21
N ILE A 34 5.02 -7.71 -5.91
CA ILE A 34 6.01 -6.91 -5.17
C ILE A 34 7.13 -7.87 -4.74
N GLU A 35 8.31 -7.66 -5.29
CA GLU A 35 9.47 -8.52 -5.02
C GLU A 35 10.20 -8.14 -3.75
N ALA A 36 10.35 -6.83 -3.51
CA ALA A 36 11.06 -6.34 -2.34
C ALA A 36 10.58 -4.94 -1.98
N VAL A 37 10.60 -4.64 -0.69
CA VAL A 37 10.29 -3.32 -0.16
C VAL A 37 11.33 -3.01 0.89
N GLN A 38 11.92 -1.83 0.82
CA GLN A 38 12.89 -1.38 1.81
C GLN A 38 12.48 0.00 2.32
N GLN A 39 12.27 0.10 3.62
CA GLN A 39 12.02 1.39 4.25
C GLN A 39 13.37 2.07 4.49
N LEU A 40 13.56 3.21 3.85
CA LEU A 40 14.84 3.92 3.88
C LEU A 40 14.96 4.80 5.13
N ASP A 41 13.84 5.40 5.55
CA ASP A 41 13.74 6.19 6.77
C ASP A 41 12.25 6.28 7.15
N ASP A 42 11.90 7.16 8.07
CA ASP A 42 10.53 7.25 8.58
C ASP A 42 9.51 7.64 7.52
N THR A 43 9.93 8.26 6.42
CA THR A 43 9.02 8.76 5.39
C THR A 43 9.32 8.25 3.99
N HIS A 44 10.41 7.51 3.78
CA HIS A 44 10.82 7.07 2.44
C HIS A 44 10.86 5.56 2.33
N VAL A 45 10.26 5.02 1.26
CA VAL A 45 10.18 3.59 1.02
C VAL A 45 10.55 3.31 -0.43
N HIS A 46 11.43 2.34 -0.65
CA HIS A 46 11.85 1.91 -1.98
C HIS A 46 11.15 0.60 -2.33
N TRP A 47 10.61 0.53 -3.55
CA TRP A 47 9.79 -0.59 -4.02
C TRP A 47 10.41 -1.23 -5.24
N VAL A 48 10.40 -2.56 -5.28
CA VAL A 48 10.77 -3.35 -6.45
C VAL A 48 9.62 -4.28 -6.77
N ALA A 49 9.10 -4.19 -7.98
CA ALA A 49 7.96 -4.98 -8.41
C ALA A 49 8.22 -5.64 -9.75
N ASP A 50 7.58 -6.79 -9.97
CA ASP A 50 7.48 -7.42 -11.28
C ASP A 50 6.10 -7.09 -11.83
N ILE A 51 6.07 -6.30 -12.90
CA ILE A 51 4.83 -5.93 -13.57
C ILE A 51 4.92 -6.48 -14.99
N ARG A 52 4.08 -7.48 -15.30
CA ARG A 52 4.02 -8.09 -16.63
C ARG A 52 5.36 -8.68 -17.07
N GLY A 53 6.11 -9.26 -16.13
CA GLY A 53 7.40 -9.88 -16.42
C GLY A 53 8.57 -8.91 -16.43
N GLU A 54 8.32 -7.62 -16.19
CA GLU A 54 9.38 -6.60 -16.17
C GLU A 54 9.57 -6.07 -14.76
N THR A 55 10.82 -6.00 -14.32
CA THR A 55 11.15 -5.45 -13.01
C THR A 55 11.07 -3.92 -13.06
N ARG A 56 10.33 -3.33 -12.12
CA ARG A 56 10.19 -1.89 -11.99
C ARG A 56 10.57 -1.47 -10.58
N GLU A 57 11.22 -0.31 -10.48
CA GLU A 57 11.63 0.23 -9.19
C GLU A 57 11.16 1.67 -9.06
N TRP A 58 10.74 2.04 -7.87
CA TRP A 58 10.38 3.42 -7.57
C TRP A 58 10.53 3.68 -6.08
N THR A 59 10.60 4.96 -5.72
CA THR A 59 10.69 5.39 -4.33
C THR A 59 9.51 6.30 -4.01
N THR A 60 8.88 6.06 -2.87
CA THR A 60 7.76 6.87 -2.40
C THR A 60 8.13 7.63 -1.14
N GLU A 61 7.45 8.77 -0.96
CA GLU A 61 7.52 9.54 0.28
C GLU A 61 6.14 9.48 0.93
N ILE A 62 6.12 9.15 2.22
CA ILE A 62 4.89 9.20 3.00
C ILE A 62 4.59 10.67 3.29
N THR A 63 3.47 11.16 2.79
CA THR A 63 3.10 12.57 2.95
C THR A 63 2.24 12.82 4.16
N GLU A 64 1.42 11.83 4.54
CA GLU A 64 0.61 11.89 5.76
C GLU A 64 0.55 10.51 6.39
N GLN A 65 0.59 10.46 7.71
CA GLN A 65 0.41 9.22 8.47
C GLN A 65 -0.21 9.56 9.81
N GLN A 66 -1.37 8.95 10.07
CA GLN A 66 -2.10 9.12 11.33
C GLN A 66 -2.43 7.73 11.87
N PRO A 67 -1.96 7.37 13.06
CA PRO A 67 -2.24 6.04 13.61
C PRO A 67 -3.73 5.73 13.63
N ASP A 68 -4.07 4.53 13.16
CA ASP A 68 -5.42 3.97 13.10
C ASP A 68 -6.37 4.72 12.16
N GLU A 69 -5.86 5.66 11.36
CA GLU A 69 -6.67 6.46 10.44
C GLU A 69 -6.23 6.37 8.99
N LYS A 70 -4.98 6.73 8.69
CA LYS A 70 -4.56 6.82 7.28
C LYS A 70 -3.06 6.82 7.08
N VAL A 71 -2.65 6.43 5.87
CA VAL A 71 -1.29 6.62 5.35
C VAL A 71 -1.43 7.08 3.90
N ALA A 72 -0.82 8.22 3.58
CA ALA A 72 -0.79 8.75 2.22
C ALA A 72 0.64 8.81 1.73
N TRP A 73 0.83 8.58 0.43
CA TRP A 73 2.17 8.57 -0.17
C TRP A 73 2.15 9.15 -1.57
N LYS A 74 3.33 9.56 -2.03
CA LYS A 74 3.54 9.98 -3.41
C LYS A 74 4.87 9.42 -3.90
N THR A 75 4.98 9.17 -5.19
CA THR A 75 6.24 8.75 -5.80
C THR A 75 7.12 9.97 -6.02
N ILE A 76 8.37 9.89 -5.60
CA ILE A 76 9.34 10.97 -5.79
C ILE A 76 10.42 10.61 -6.81
N ASP A 77 10.57 9.32 -7.15
CA ASP A 77 11.57 8.86 -8.10
C ASP A 77 11.19 7.48 -8.61
N GLY A 78 11.55 7.14 -9.85
CA GLY A 78 11.44 5.80 -10.36
C GLY A 78 10.67 5.66 -11.66
N GLU A 79 10.51 4.40 -12.07
CA GLU A 79 9.94 4.02 -13.37
C GLU A 79 8.42 3.95 -13.38
N VAL A 80 7.79 3.98 -12.20
CA VAL A 80 6.34 3.93 -12.05
C VAL A 80 5.94 5.05 -11.12
N LYS A 81 4.86 5.73 -11.44
CA LYS A 81 4.26 6.71 -10.53
C LYS A 81 3.11 6.03 -9.81
N ASN A 82 3.18 5.97 -8.50
CA ASN A 82 2.15 5.35 -7.67
C ASN A 82 1.92 6.24 -6.45
N ASP A 83 0.92 7.11 -6.57
CA ASP A 83 0.52 8.00 -5.48
C ASP A 83 -0.77 7.47 -4.89
N GLY A 84 -0.92 7.51 -3.58
CA GLY A 84 -2.12 6.94 -3.01
C GLY A 84 -2.40 7.29 -1.56
N LEU A 85 -3.47 6.68 -1.09
CA LEU A 85 -3.98 6.86 0.27
C LEU A 85 -4.63 5.55 0.70
N VAL A 86 -4.29 5.08 1.88
CA VAL A 86 -5.03 4.02 2.54
C VAL A 86 -5.66 4.60 3.80
N THR A 87 -6.94 4.29 4.02
CA THR A 87 -7.67 4.71 5.22
C THR A 87 -8.16 3.49 5.99
N PHE A 88 -8.27 3.66 7.29
CA PHE A 88 -8.70 2.61 8.20
C PHE A 88 -9.86 3.13 9.00
N GLU A 89 -10.95 2.34 9.08
CA GLU A 89 -12.14 2.73 9.81
C GLU A 89 -12.66 1.53 10.59
N GLN A 90 -12.81 1.68 11.90
CA GLN A 90 -13.42 0.62 12.70
C GLN A 90 -14.93 0.65 12.44
N VAL A 91 -15.47 -0.46 11.91
CA VAL A 91 -16.87 -0.56 11.53
C VAL A 91 -17.68 -1.46 12.44
N GLY A 92 -17.01 -2.09 13.40
CA GLY A 92 -17.64 -2.96 14.38
C GLY A 92 -16.63 -3.38 15.41
N GLU A 93 -17.05 -4.11 16.42
CA GLU A 93 -16.16 -4.62 17.44
C GLU A 93 -15.21 -5.65 16.80
N GLY A 94 -13.90 -5.38 16.83
CA GLY A 94 -12.92 -6.26 16.20
C GLY A 94 -13.05 -6.34 14.69
N GLN A 95 -13.58 -5.31 14.05
CA GLN A 95 -13.78 -5.30 12.60
C GLN A 95 -13.37 -3.95 12.00
N THR A 96 -12.57 -3.98 10.95
CA THR A 96 -12.01 -2.79 10.33
C THR A 96 -12.25 -2.80 8.83
N ARG A 97 -12.60 -1.64 8.28
CA ARG A 97 -12.64 -1.43 6.84
C ARG A 97 -11.35 -0.75 6.40
N VAL A 98 -10.68 -1.35 5.41
CA VAL A 98 -9.47 -0.80 4.81
C VAL A 98 -9.82 -0.36 3.40
N ASN A 99 -9.64 0.93 3.10
CA ASN A 99 -9.91 1.49 1.78
C ASN A 99 -8.61 1.99 1.18
N VAL A 100 -8.32 1.56 -0.06
CA VAL A 100 -7.11 1.96 -0.79
C VAL A 100 -7.53 2.73 -2.03
N GLN A 101 -6.94 3.91 -2.21
CA GLN A 101 -7.09 4.71 -3.42
C GLN A 101 -5.70 5.00 -3.96
N MET A 102 -5.47 4.76 -5.25
CA MET A 102 -4.17 5.07 -5.83
C MET A 102 -4.29 5.48 -7.28
N ASP A 103 -3.39 6.36 -7.70
CA ASP A 103 -3.18 6.74 -9.08
C ASP A 103 -1.89 6.09 -9.55
N VAL A 104 -1.96 5.34 -10.66
CA VAL A 104 -0.82 4.60 -11.17
C VAL A 104 -0.57 5.00 -12.61
N GLU A 105 0.68 5.37 -12.93
CA GLU A 105 1.10 5.68 -14.29
C GLU A 105 2.43 4.98 -14.57
N GLY A 106 2.53 4.36 -15.74
CA GLY A 106 3.78 3.83 -16.24
C GLY A 106 4.65 4.95 -16.81
N GLU A 107 5.93 4.64 -16.98
CA GLU A 107 6.90 5.58 -17.54
C GLU A 107 6.66 5.89 -19.02
N SER A 108 6.13 4.93 -19.77
CA SER A 108 5.93 5.08 -21.22
C SER A 108 4.47 5.35 -21.55
N THR A 109 4.27 6.17 -22.59
CA THR A 109 2.94 6.43 -23.13
C THR A 109 2.27 5.14 -23.63
N ALA A 110 3.05 4.22 -24.19
CA ALA A 110 2.53 2.95 -24.68
C ALA A 110 1.92 2.10 -23.57
N GLU A 111 2.52 2.10 -22.39
CA GLU A 111 1.96 1.38 -21.23
C GLU A 111 0.62 1.97 -20.82
N ASN A 112 0.52 3.30 -20.81
CA ASN A 112 -0.70 3.98 -20.39
C ASN A 112 -1.82 3.85 -21.41
N VAL A 113 -1.49 3.98 -22.69
CA VAL A 113 -2.49 3.93 -23.77
C VAL A 113 -3.07 2.54 -23.93
N ALA A 114 -2.26 1.49 -23.76
CA ALA A 114 -2.73 0.13 -23.83
C ALA A 114 -3.71 -0.23 -22.72
N GLY A 115 -3.74 0.57 -21.64
CA GLY A 115 -4.61 0.30 -20.49
C GLY A 115 -4.21 -0.90 -19.68
N ASP A 116 -3.17 -1.60 -20.10
CA ASP A 116 -2.77 -2.87 -19.50
C ASP A 116 -2.17 -2.68 -18.13
N LEU A 117 -1.38 -1.62 -17.93
CA LEU A 117 -0.78 -1.36 -16.64
C LEU A 117 -1.85 -1.14 -15.58
N PHE A 118 -2.84 -0.30 -15.88
CA PHE A 118 -3.93 -0.03 -14.95
C PHE A 118 -4.67 -1.31 -14.58
N GLY A 119 -5.07 -2.10 -15.58
CA GLY A 119 -5.82 -3.33 -15.36
C GLY A 119 -5.03 -4.37 -14.58
N VAL A 120 -3.73 -4.50 -14.84
CA VAL A 120 -2.86 -5.42 -14.12
C VAL A 120 -2.75 -5.02 -12.66
N VAL A 121 -2.47 -3.74 -12.39
CA VAL A 121 -2.31 -3.25 -11.02
C VAL A 121 -3.63 -3.31 -10.26
N GLU A 122 -4.76 -2.99 -10.91
CA GLU A 122 -6.07 -3.09 -10.29
C GLU A 122 -6.37 -4.51 -9.80
N ARG A 123 -6.11 -5.51 -10.64
CA ARG A 123 -6.28 -6.91 -10.25
C ARG A 123 -5.33 -7.32 -9.13
N GLN A 124 -4.10 -6.82 -9.17
CA GLN A 124 -3.12 -7.11 -8.13
C GLN A 124 -3.53 -6.50 -6.79
N VAL A 125 -4.01 -5.26 -6.80
CA VAL A 125 -4.47 -4.60 -5.57
C VAL A 125 -5.61 -5.37 -4.94
N HIS A 126 -6.60 -5.78 -5.73
CA HIS A 126 -7.73 -6.56 -5.21
C HIS A 126 -7.24 -7.87 -4.57
N GLY A 127 -6.39 -8.61 -5.27
CA GLY A 127 -5.83 -9.85 -4.75
C GLY A 127 -4.94 -9.63 -3.53
N ASP A 128 -4.17 -8.54 -3.54
CA ASP A 128 -3.29 -8.20 -2.43
C ASP A 128 -4.08 -7.90 -1.16
N LEU A 129 -5.20 -7.19 -1.27
CA LEU A 129 -6.07 -6.92 -0.12
C LEU A 129 -6.68 -8.21 0.42
N GLU A 130 -7.09 -9.12 -0.45
CA GLU A 130 -7.60 -10.43 0.00
C GLU A 130 -6.53 -11.22 0.74
N ARG A 131 -5.30 -11.20 0.25
CA ARG A 131 -4.17 -11.88 0.92
C ARG A 131 -3.80 -11.19 2.23
N PHE A 132 -3.87 -9.85 2.28
CA PHE A 132 -3.67 -9.10 3.51
C PHE A 132 -4.70 -9.52 4.56
N LYS A 133 -5.97 -9.64 4.16
CA LYS A 133 -7.03 -10.10 5.04
C LYS A 133 -6.71 -11.49 5.60
N GLN A 134 -6.31 -12.42 4.74
CA GLN A 134 -5.97 -13.77 5.17
C GLN A 134 -4.78 -13.79 6.12
N LEU A 135 -3.76 -13.00 5.82
CA LEU A 135 -2.57 -12.91 6.67
C LEU A 135 -2.92 -12.40 8.05
N ILE A 136 -3.65 -11.31 8.12
CA ILE A 136 -3.89 -10.62 9.39
C ILE A 136 -4.93 -11.34 10.25
N GLU A 137 -5.92 -11.99 9.64
CA GLU A 137 -6.93 -12.75 10.37
C GLU A 137 -6.40 -14.06 10.92
N ASN A 138 -5.29 -14.56 10.39
CA ASN A 138 -4.63 -15.77 10.86
C ASN A 138 -3.53 -15.51 11.88
N ARG A 139 -3.36 -14.26 12.29
CA ARG A 139 -2.38 -13.85 13.30
C ARG A 139 -3.08 -13.23 14.49
N ASP A 140 -2.54 -13.48 15.67
CA ASP A 140 -3.07 -12.88 16.90
C ASP A 140 -2.68 -11.41 17.02
N GLU A 141 -1.57 -11.02 16.38
CA GLU A 141 -1.08 -9.64 16.43
C GLU A 141 -0.23 -9.30 15.20
N ALA A 142 0.00 -8.02 14.98
CA ALA A 142 0.85 -7.55 13.90
C ALA A 142 2.32 -7.93 14.15
N THR A 143 3.11 -8.00 13.07
CA THR A 143 4.54 -8.30 13.18
C THR A 143 5.34 -7.15 13.79
N GLY A 144 4.75 -5.98 13.83
CA GLY A 144 5.37 -4.79 14.42
C GLY A 144 4.42 -3.62 14.28
N ALA A 145 4.90 -2.43 14.58
CA ALA A 145 4.09 -1.23 14.48
C ALA A 145 4.96 0.01 14.31
N TYR A 146 4.46 0.96 13.55
CA TYR A 146 4.98 2.32 13.53
C TYR A 146 3.81 3.25 13.80
N ARG A 147 3.84 3.95 14.91
CA ARG A 147 2.72 4.77 15.35
C ARG A 147 3.06 6.27 15.39
N GLY A 148 4.11 6.65 14.68
CA GLY A 148 4.47 8.04 14.53
C GLY A 148 3.50 8.76 13.57
N LYS A 149 3.44 10.07 13.67
CA LYS A 149 2.65 10.90 12.78
C LYS A 149 3.53 11.53 11.74
N VAL A 150 3.00 11.67 10.54
CA VAL A 150 3.65 12.37 9.44
C VAL A 150 2.66 13.37 8.87
N GLN A 151 3.10 14.59 8.67
CA GLN A 151 2.30 15.64 8.06
C GLN A 151 3.17 16.41 7.07
N ASP A 152 2.68 16.57 5.84
CA ASP A 152 3.41 17.22 4.76
C ASP A 152 4.82 16.64 4.54
N GLY A 153 4.96 15.32 4.71
CA GLY A 153 6.23 14.62 4.53
C GLY A 153 7.20 14.75 5.70
N GLU A 154 6.79 15.37 6.80
CA GLU A 154 7.65 15.61 7.96
C GLU A 154 7.18 14.73 9.14
N PRO A 155 8.07 13.88 9.68
CA PRO A 155 7.74 13.10 10.88
C PRO A 155 7.62 14.02 12.09
N GLU A 156 6.67 13.71 12.94
CA GLU A 156 6.51 14.40 14.22
C GLU A 156 7.25 13.68 15.34
#